data_2ed332bc5284317a16aeb51c12c412e8
#
_entry.id   2ed332bc5284317a16aeb51c12c412e8
#
_cell.length_a   1.000
_cell.length_b   1.000
_cell.length_c   1.000
_cell.angle_alpha   90.00
_cell.angle_beta   90.00
_cell.angle_gamma   90.00
#
_symmetry.space_group_name_H-M   'P 1'
#
loop_
_entity.id
_entity.type
_entity.pdbx_description
1 polymer ?
#
loop_
_entity_poly.entity_id
_entity_poly.type
_entity_poly.pdbx_seq_one_letter_code
_entity_poly.pdbx_strand_id
1 'polypeptide(L)'
;MSRVLILAVALLVFAQAVQAAAQPACKPVLTVKEASFSEPINLKRYWTAVVDVDASRCATVTGLFALGFVRLAENGPDLEFAEPFFWQPEQTKVRVEFWADEAVHKYWINDVAACPCRSN
;
A
#
# COMPACT_ATOMS: atom_id res chain seq x y z
N MET A 1 -2.98 -57.84 -49.99
CA MET A 1 -3.07 -57.50 -48.53
C MET A 1 -2.32 -56.22 -48.33
N SER A 2 -3.08 -55.09 -48.23
CA SER A 2 -2.51 -53.77 -47.97
C SER A 2 -2.50 -53.51 -46.49
N ARG A 3 -1.33 -53.44 -45.94
CA ARG A 3 -1.20 -52.96 -44.55
C ARG A 3 -1.13 -51.44 -44.60
N VAL A 4 -2.21 -50.82 -44.24
CA VAL A 4 -2.25 -49.36 -44.04
C VAL A 4 -1.55 -49.05 -42.72
N LEU A 5 -0.36 -48.52 -42.80
CA LEU A 5 0.34 -47.98 -41.67
C LEU A 5 -0.27 -46.61 -41.39
N ILE A 6 -1.10 -46.54 -40.37
CA ILE A 6 -1.58 -45.25 -39.87
C ILE A 6 -0.48 -44.67 -38.98
N LEU A 7 0.29 -43.75 -39.55
CA LEU A 7 1.20 -42.91 -38.78
C LEU A 7 0.34 -41.90 -38.00
N ALA A 8 0.09 -42.18 -36.77
CA ALA A 8 -0.47 -41.20 -35.85
C ALA A 8 0.63 -40.17 -35.54
N VAL A 9 0.61 -39.06 -36.26
CA VAL A 9 1.41 -37.90 -35.88
C VAL A 9 0.79 -37.31 -34.64
N ALA A 10 1.33 -37.66 -33.48
CA ALA A 10 1.01 -36.99 -32.27
C ALA A 10 1.58 -35.58 -32.37
N LEU A 11 0.75 -34.62 -32.71
CA LEU A 11 1.04 -33.20 -32.54
C LEU A 11 1.12 -32.92 -31.04
N LEU A 12 2.31 -33.01 -30.48
CA LEU A 12 2.63 -32.47 -29.18
C LEU A 12 2.55 -30.94 -29.31
N VAL A 13 1.37 -30.41 -29.08
CA VAL A 13 1.22 -28.99 -28.86
C VAL A 13 1.86 -28.70 -27.51
N PHE A 14 3.12 -28.32 -27.55
CA PHE A 14 3.74 -27.69 -26.38
C PHE A 14 3.05 -26.36 -26.23
N ALA A 15 2.05 -26.31 -25.33
CA ALA A 15 1.56 -25.08 -24.81
C ALA A 15 2.72 -24.48 -23.99
N GLN A 16 3.51 -23.65 -24.64
CA GLN A 16 4.47 -22.82 -23.94
C GLN A 16 3.61 -21.86 -23.11
N ALA A 17 3.48 -22.16 -21.83
CA ALA A 17 2.99 -21.17 -20.89
C ALA A 17 3.98 -20.01 -20.95
N VAL A 18 3.60 -18.96 -21.69
CA VAL A 18 4.33 -17.70 -21.63
C VAL A 18 4.12 -17.19 -20.23
N GLN A 19 5.03 -17.50 -19.33
CA GLN A 19 5.12 -16.80 -18.07
C GLN A 19 5.48 -15.37 -18.45
N ALA A 20 4.46 -14.50 -18.42
CA ALA A 20 4.72 -13.07 -18.47
C ALA A 20 5.76 -12.80 -17.38
N ALA A 21 6.96 -12.41 -17.79
CA ALA A 21 7.97 -12.00 -16.83
C ALA A 21 7.32 -10.94 -15.94
N ALA A 22 7.22 -11.23 -14.64
CA ALA A 22 6.70 -10.27 -13.69
C ALA A 22 7.50 -8.99 -13.87
N GLN A 23 6.81 -7.89 -14.22
CA GLN A 23 7.47 -6.59 -14.31
C GLN A 23 8.10 -6.29 -12.95
N PRO A 24 9.34 -5.80 -12.90
CA PRO A 24 9.93 -5.44 -11.62
C PRO A 24 9.03 -4.45 -10.90
N ALA A 25 8.77 -4.73 -9.64
CA ALA A 25 7.97 -3.85 -8.79
C ALA A 25 8.90 -2.90 -8.05
N CYS A 26 8.55 -1.63 -8.09
CA CYS A 26 9.17 -0.59 -7.28
C CYS A 26 8.24 -0.18 -6.16
N LYS A 27 8.75 0.57 -5.20
CA LYS A 27 7.94 1.15 -4.13
C LYS A 27 8.38 2.59 -3.90
N PRO A 28 7.45 3.48 -3.57
CA PRO A 28 7.83 4.79 -3.07
C PRO A 28 8.39 4.65 -1.66
N VAL A 29 9.24 5.61 -1.27
CA VAL A 29 9.71 5.73 0.10
C VAL A 29 8.86 6.79 0.80
N LEU A 30 8.14 6.39 1.84
CA LEU A 30 7.24 7.26 2.59
C LEU A 30 7.80 7.48 3.99
N THR A 31 7.87 8.74 4.41
CA THR A 31 8.37 9.13 5.73
C THR A 31 7.38 10.07 6.40
N VAL A 32 6.93 9.70 7.60
CA VAL A 32 6.02 10.57 8.37
C VAL A 32 6.82 11.70 8.99
N LYS A 33 6.36 12.92 8.74
CA LYS A 33 6.91 14.16 9.28
C LYS A 33 5.82 14.96 9.97
N GLU A 34 6.21 15.81 10.90
CA GLU A 34 5.34 16.83 11.48
C GLU A 34 4.03 16.28 12.03
N ALA A 35 4.07 15.12 12.67
CA ALA A 35 2.90 14.53 13.28
C ALA A 35 2.46 15.36 14.50
N SER A 36 1.17 15.70 14.56
CA SER A 36 0.60 16.44 15.68
C SER A 36 -0.81 15.95 15.98
N PHE A 37 -1.24 16.23 17.24
CA PHE A 37 -2.54 15.81 17.71
C PHE A 37 -3.28 17.04 18.24
N SER A 38 -4.44 17.33 17.66
CA SER A 38 -5.19 18.54 18.02
C SER A 38 -5.77 18.49 19.42
N GLU A 39 -6.09 19.66 19.97
CA GLU A 39 -6.95 19.76 21.13
C GLU A 39 -8.35 19.22 20.82
N PRO A 40 -9.09 18.70 21.82
CA PRO A 40 -10.44 18.23 21.59
C PRO A 40 -11.36 19.35 21.09
N ILE A 41 -12.11 19.05 20.02
CA ILE A 41 -13.14 19.91 19.46
C ILE A 41 -14.41 19.07 19.30
N ASN A 42 -15.49 19.41 19.98
CA ASN A 42 -16.76 18.69 19.88
C ASN A 42 -16.63 17.17 20.07
N LEU A 43 -15.96 16.74 21.12
CA LEU A 43 -15.73 15.33 21.48
C LEU A 43 -14.81 14.58 20.52
N LYS A 44 -14.14 15.29 19.62
CA LYS A 44 -13.22 14.69 18.64
C LYS A 44 -11.85 15.35 18.70
N ARG A 45 -10.85 14.58 18.30
CA ARG A 45 -9.48 15.06 18.11
C ARG A 45 -9.00 14.59 16.74
N TYR A 46 -8.05 15.33 16.18
CA TYR A 46 -7.49 15.00 14.87
C TYR A 46 -5.98 14.80 14.99
N TRP A 47 -5.55 13.65 14.53
CA TRP A 47 -4.14 13.40 14.31
C TRP A 47 -3.82 13.79 12.88
N THR A 48 -2.85 14.67 12.70
CA THR A 48 -2.43 15.13 11.38
C THR A 48 -0.94 14.93 11.21
N ALA A 49 -0.53 14.64 10.01
CA ALA A 49 0.87 14.52 9.67
C ALA A 49 1.12 14.89 8.22
N VAL A 50 2.35 15.21 7.92
CA VAL A 50 2.85 15.31 6.55
C VAL A 50 3.65 14.07 6.26
N VAL A 51 3.34 13.38 5.18
CA VAL A 51 4.09 12.23 4.71
C VAL A 51 4.93 12.69 3.52
N ASP A 52 6.24 12.67 3.69
CA ASP A 52 7.17 12.91 2.58
C ASP A 52 7.17 11.69 1.67
N VAL A 53 7.08 11.92 0.38
CA VAL A 53 6.96 10.88 -0.64
C VAL A 53 8.10 11.00 -1.63
N ASP A 54 8.96 10.00 -1.65
CA ASP A 54 9.93 9.81 -2.72
C ASP A 54 9.43 8.72 -3.66
N ALA A 55 8.78 9.13 -4.74
CA ALA A 55 8.24 8.25 -5.77
C ALA A 55 9.08 8.28 -7.05
N SER A 56 10.35 8.66 -6.94
CA SER A 56 11.24 8.80 -8.09
C SER A 56 11.41 7.51 -8.89
N ARG A 57 11.22 6.37 -8.25
CA ARG A 57 11.34 5.05 -8.89
C ARG A 57 10.02 4.55 -9.48
N CYS A 58 8.90 5.22 -9.20
CA CYS A 58 7.58 4.83 -9.66
C CYS A 58 7.22 5.52 -10.97
N ALA A 59 6.60 4.76 -11.89
CA ALA A 59 6.04 5.33 -13.13
C ALA A 59 4.69 6.02 -12.88
N THR A 60 4.03 5.71 -11.77
CA THR A 60 2.75 6.32 -11.38
C THR A 60 2.97 7.59 -10.56
N VAL A 61 1.95 8.45 -10.51
CA VAL A 61 1.97 9.71 -9.76
C VAL A 61 1.15 9.63 -8.48
N THR A 62 0.63 8.46 -8.16
CA THR A 62 -0.13 8.18 -6.94
C THR A 62 -0.11 6.70 -6.66
N GLY A 63 -0.42 6.31 -5.46
CA GLY A 63 -0.55 4.93 -5.05
C GLY A 63 -1.10 4.81 -3.64
N LEU A 64 -1.46 3.61 -3.26
CA LEU A 64 -2.07 3.31 -1.99
C LEU A 64 -1.03 2.99 -0.93
N PHE A 65 -1.23 3.53 0.26
CA PHE A 65 -0.53 3.12 1.47
C PHE A 65 -1.49 3.18 2.65
N ALA A 66 -1.09 2.63 3.77
CA ALA A 66 -1.86 2.74 4.99
C ALA A 66 -0.98 3.27 6.13
N LEU A 67 -1.60 3.93 7.08
CA LEU A 67 -1.00 4.25 8.37
C LEU A 67 -1.61 3.34 9.42
N GLY A 68 -0.75 2.62 10.13
CA GLY A 68 -1.14 1.83 11.27
C GLY A 68 -1.07 2.67 12.54
N PHE A 69 -2.00 2.44 13.45
CA PHE A 69 -2.08 3.12 14.73
C PHE A 69 -2.35 2.14 15.86
N VAL A 70 -1.77 2.41 17.00
CA VAL A 70 -2.26 1.87 18.28
C VAL A 70 -2.88 3.03 19.04
N ARG A 71 -4.18 2.97 19.27
CA ARG A 71 -4.89 3.97 20.07
C ARG A 71 -5.10 3.48 21.49
N LEU A 72 -4.99 4.41 22.40
CA LEU A 72 -5.33 4.20 23.80
C LEU A 72 -6.66 4.88 24.06
N ALA A 73 -7.61 4.13 24.64
CA ALA A 73 -8.84 4.70 25.17
C ALA A 73 -8.72 4.78 26.69
N GLU A 74 -9.27 5.83 27.27
CA GLU A 74 -9.20 6.07 28.73
C GLU A 74 -9.81 4.90 29.52
N ASN A 75 -10.86 4.27 29.00
CA ASN A 75 -11.61 3.21 29.66
C ASN A 75 -11.78 1.97 28.78
N GLY A 76 -10.74 1.55 28.10
CA GLY A 76 -10.83 0.39 27.23
C GLY A 76 -9.47 -0.19 26.86
N PRO A 77 -9.45 -1.34 26.20
CA PRO A 77 -8.21 -1.93 25.73
C PRO A 77 -7.60 -1.10 24.60
N ASP A 78 -6.28 -1.23 24.44
CA ASP A 78 -5.58 -0.68 23.28
C ASP A 78 -6.14 -1.31 22.02
N LEU A 79 -6.32 -0.50 20.99
CA LEU A 79 -6.83 -0.97 19.71
C LEU A 79 -5.85 -0.63 18.60
N GLU A 80 -5.50 -1.66 17.84
CA GLU A 80 -4.70 -1.51 16.63
C GLU A 80 -5.64 -1.42 15.42
N PHE A 81 -5.38 -0.44 14.54
CA PHE A 81 -6.12 -0.27 13.30
C PHE A 81 -5.24 0.38 12.23
N ALA A 82 -5.68 0.34 10.99
CA ALA A 82 -4.99 0.96 9.86
C ALA A 82 -5.97 1.80 9.05
N GLU A 83 -5.50 2.96 8.57
CA GLU A 83 -6.24 3.85 7.70
C GLU A 83 -5.55 3.92 6.33
N PRO A 84 -6.30 3.73 5.23
CA PRO A 84 -5.75 3.83 3.89
C PRO A 84 -5.70 5.26 3.39
N PHE A 85 -4.66 5.57 2.62
CA PHE A 85 -4.47 6.85 1.97
C PHE A 85 -3.87 6.66 0.58
N PHE A 86 -4.04 7.66 -0.27
CA PHE A 86 -3.32 7.76 -1.52
C PHE A 86 -2.22 8.80 -1.40
N TRP A 87 -0.99 8.41 -1.71
CA TRP A 87 0.11 9.35 -1.73
C TRP A 87 0.11 10.19 -3.00
N GLN A 88 0.63 11.39 -2.88
CA GLN A 88 0.94 12.28 -3.99
C GLN A 88 2.42 12.68 -3.88
N PRO A 89 3.13 12.86 -5.00
CA PRO A 89 4.50 13.36 -4.96
C PRO A 89 4.48 14.78 -4.42
N GLU A 90 5.39 14.95 -3.80
CA GLU A 90 6.44 15.09 -2.89
C GLU A 90 5.97 14.97 -1.43
N GLN A 91 4.75 15.44 -1.15
CA GLN A 91 4.15 15.40 0.19
C GLN A 91 2.67 15.07 0.13
N THR A 92 2.23 14.31 1.10
CA THR A 92 0.83 14.00 1.31
C THR A 92 0.44 14.37 2.73
N LYS A 93 -0.57 15.20 2.87
CA LYS A 93 -1.14 15.52 4.18
C LYS A 93 -2.18 14.48 4.53
N VAL A 94 -2.08 13.94 5.74
CA VAL A 94 -3.01 12.95 6.25
C VAL A 94 -3.68 13.45 7.51
N ARG A 95 -4.92 13.00 7.73
CA ARG A 95 -5.70 13.37 8.90
C ARG A 95 -6.53 12.16 9.33
N VAL A 96 -6.46 11.83 10.60
CA VAL A 96 -7.23 10.72 11.19
C VAL A 96 -8.01 11.25 12.38
N GLU A 97 -9.28 10.89 12.45
CA GLU A 97 -10.20 11.33 13.49
C GLU A 97 -10.20 10.33 14.65
N PHE A 98 -10.14 10.86 15.86
CA PHE A 98 -10.20 10.10 17.10
C PHE A 98 -11.27 10.72 18.01
N TRP A 99 -11.76 9.95 18.97
CA TRP A 99 -12.56 10.49 20.05
C TRP A 99 -11.68 11.32 21.00
N ALA A 100 -12.30 12.27 21.70
CA ALA A 100 -11.58 13.19 22.57
C ALA A 100 -10.83 12.51 23.73
N ASP A 101 -11.31 11.32 24.15
CA ASP A 101 -10.70 10.51 25.22
C ASP A 101 -9.66 9.52 24.70
N GLU A 102 -9.39 9.52 23.40
CA GLU A 102 -8.40 8.65 22.77
C GLU A 102 -7.06 9.37 22.59
N ALA A 103 -5.99 8.60 22.62
CA ALA A 103 -4.65 9.06 22.31
C ALA A 103 -3.97 8.09 21.35
N VAL A 104 -3.02 8.60 20.59
CA VAL A 104 -2.17 7.77 19.74
C VAL A 104 -0.94 7.36 20.52
N HIS A 105 -0.80 6.07 20.77
CA HIS A 105 0.39 5.52 21.41
C HIS A 105 1.53 5.31 20.43
N LYS A 106 1.18 4.79 19.25
CA LYS A 106 2.15 4.43 18.22
C LYS A 106 1.51 4.56 16.84
N TYR A 107 2.29 4.97 15.87
CA TYR A 107 1.89 4.99 14.47
C TYR A 107 3.07 4.54 13.58
N TRP A 108 2.76 3.99 12.41
CA TRP A 108 3.77 3.54 11.44
C TRP A 108 3.19 3.50 10.04
N ILE A 109 4.07 3.56 9.04
CA ILE A 109 3.69 3.28 7.65
C ILE A 109 3.42 1.78 7.53
N ASN A 110 2.28 1.44 6.96
CA ASN A 110 1.85 0.07 6.76
C ASN A 110 1.41 -0.13 5.30
N ASP A 111 1.61 -1.32 4.77
CA ASP A 111 1.10 -1.74 3.45
C ASP A 111 1.30 -0.71 2.32
N VAL A 112 2.54 -0.37 2.02
CA VAL A 112 2.85 0.44 0.85
C VAL A 112 2.68 -0.41 -0.40
N ALA A 113 1.74 -0.05 -1.26
CA ALA A 113 1.52 -0.74 -2.52
C ALA A 113 2.73 -0.57 -3.45
N ALA A 114 3.09 -1.66 -4.13
CA ALA A 114 4.11 -1.59 -5.17
C ALA A 114 3.62 -0.76 -6.35
N CYS A 115 4.55 -0.11 -7.03
CA CYS A 115 4.29 0.64 -8.26
C CYS A 115 5.08 0.05 -9.43
N PRO A 116 4.62 0.26 -10.67
CA PRO A 116 5.46 -0.01 -11.84
C PRO A 116 6.72 0.85 -11.76
N CYS A 117 7.87 0.25 -12.06
CA CYS A 117 9.13 0.99 -12.07
C CYS A 117 9.17 1.98 -13.22
N ARG A 118 9.73 3.16 -12.96
CA ARG A 118 9.97 4.13 -14.00
C ARG A 118 11.04 3.59 -14.96
N SER A 119 10.74 3.64 -16.25
CA SER A 119 11.74 3.35 -17.29
C SER A 119 12.67 4.53 -17.49
N ASN A 120 13.94 4.25 -17.51
CA ASN A 120 14.96 5.25 -17.82
C ASN A 120 15.05 5.50 -19.34
#